data_3a8a630367119063c8d05b3dbb9e439b
#
_entry.id   3a8a630367119063c8d05b3dbb9e439b
#
_cell.length_a   1.000
_cell.length_b   1.000
_cell.length_c   1.000
_cell.angle_alpha   90.00
_cell.angle_beta   90.00
_cell.angle_gamma   90.00
#
_symmetry.space_group_name_H-M   'P 1'
#
loop_
_entity.id
_entity.type
_entity.pdbx_description
1 polymer ?
#
loop_
_entity_poly.entity_id
_entity_poly.type
_entity_poly.pdbx_seq_one_letter_code
_entity_poly.pdbx_strand_id
1 'polypeptide(L)'
;VANETIQPVSINGMDIAMTMHIDQAVQAHVDITPDGSNYMLLEGGGDLSFQYTPQGEMLLNGRYSLISGEMKYEIPVIPLKTFNIQNGSYVEWTGNVMNPQLSITATERVRATVGEDGQSPRMVSFDVGIALSQRLENLGLAFTLSAPEDASVQDQLTAMSPEERGKLAVTMLVTGMYMAEGNSTGGFNMNNALNSFLQSEISNIAGKALDISLGMETVDN
;
A
#
# COMPACT_ATOMS: atom_id res chain seq x y z
N VAL A 1 20.05 3.56 49.23
CA VAL A 1 20.25 3.74 47.80
C VAL A 1 18.96 4.32 47.26
N ALA A 2 18.96 5.64 46.98
CA ALA A 2 17.79 6.33 46.45
C ALA A 2 17.65 5.94 44.97
N ASN A 3 16.49 5.41 44.59
CA ASN A 3 16.09 5.26 43.21
C ASN A 3 15.77 6.66 42.66
N GLU A 4 16.70 7.27 41.92
CA GLU A 4 16.39 8.43 41.11
C GLU A 4 15.55 7.95 39.91
N THR A 5 14.27 8.26 39.96
CA THR A 5 13.37 8.12 38.83
C THR A 5 13.76 9.25 37.87
N ILE A 6 14.46 8.90 36.79
CA ILE A 6 14.74 9.84 35.69
C ILE A 6 13.38 10.16 35.06
N GLN A 7 12.88 11.37 35.33
CA GLN A 7 11.69 11.87 34.62
C GLN A 7 12.11 12.23 33.19
N PRO A 8 11.33 11.81 32.18
CA PRO A 8 11.59 12.24 30.81
C PRO A 8 11.54 13.77 30.74
N VAL A 9 12.57 14.36 30.14
CA VAL A 9 12.63 15.81 29.94
C VAL A 9 11.50 16.17 28.97
N SER A 10 10.40 16.67 29.51
CA SER A 10 9.35 17.29 28.72
C SER A 10 9.92 18.58 28.10
N ILE A 11 10.01 18.63 26.76
CA ILE A 11 10.44 19.82 25.99
C ILE A 11 9.27 20.82 25.89
N ASN A 12 8.42 20.87 26.87
CA ASN A 12 7.27 21.79 26.90
C ASN A 12 7.78 23.25 26.89
N GLY A 13 7.21 24.05 26.00
CA GLY A 13 7.53 25.45 25.85
C GLY A 13 8.49 25.80 24.72
N MET A 14 8.96 24.82 23.93
CA MET A 14 9.71 25.07 22.71
C MET A 14 8.77 25.17 21.51
N ASP A 15 9.05 26.12 20.64
CA ASP A 15 8.46 26.22 19.29
C ASP A 15 9.56 25.99 18.28
N ILE A 16 9.44 24.92 17.51
CA ILE A 16 10.41 24.56 16.47
C ILE A 16 9.68 24.55 15.14
N ALA A 17 10.15 25.34 14.19
CA ALA A 17 9.68 25.29 12.81
C ALA A 17 10.84 24.96 11.89
N MET A 18 10.67 23.98 11.02
CA MET A 18 11.68 23.50 10.09
C MET A 18 11.05 23.22 8.72
N THR A 19 11.72 23.67 7.67
CA THR A 19 11.38 23.27 6.30
C THR A 19 12.44 22.30 5.79
N MET A 20 11.98 21.17 5.24
CA MET A 20 12.84 20.15 4.67
C MET A 20 12.57 20.06 3.18
N HIS A 21 13.63 20.17 2.40
CA HIS A 21 13.61 19.86 0.98
C HIS A 21 14.26 18.50 0.78
N ILE A 22 13.49 17.53 0.27
CA ILE A 22 13.96 16.19 -0.03
C ILE A 22 14.07 16.07 -1.55
N ASP A 23 15.29 15.85 -2.02
CA ASP A 23 15.53 15.62 -3.45
C ASP A 23 14.86 14.32 -3.92
N GLN A 24 14.37 14.31 -5.15
CA GLN A 24 13.66 13.14 -5.73
C GLN A 24 14.53 11.89 -5.89
N ALA A 25 15.84 12.01 -5.83
CA ALA A 25 16.77 10.88 -5.88
C ALA A 25 17.04 10.24 -4.51
N VAL A 26 16.41 10.73 -3.45
CA VAL A 26 16.56 10.15 -2.10
C VAL A 26 15.83 8.82 -2.03
N GLN A 27 16.55 7.80 -1.61
CA GLN A 27 15.99 6.48 -1.37
C GLN A 27 15.70 6.29 0.12
N ALA A 28 14.50 5.83 0.42
CA ALA A 28 14.08 5.47 1.77
C ALA A 28 13.79 3.96 1.86
N HIS A 29 14.29 3.32 2.90
CA HIS A 29 13.94 1.94 3.24
C HIS A 29 12.99 1.96 4.43
N VAL A 30 11.84 1.31 4.29
CA VAL A 30 10.81 1.23 5.33
C VAL A 30 10.50 -0.23 5.60
N ASP A 31 10.86 -0.72 6.78
CA ASP A 31 10.45 -2.05 7.24
C ASP A 31 8.96 -2.03 7.61
N ILE A 32 8.19 -2.93 7.00
CA ILE A 32 6.76 -3.12 7.32
C ILE A 32 6.60 -4.07 8.49
N THR A 33 7.55 -5.02 8.62
CA THR A 33 7.60 -5.97 9.73
C THR A 33 8.91 -5.84 10.49
N PRO A 34 8.93 -6.08 11.82
CA PRO A 34 10.13 -5.91 12.65
C PRO A 34 11.31 -6.80 12.24
N ASP A 35 11.05 -7.92 11.56
CA ASP A 35 12.07 -8.85 11.07
C ASP A 35 12.64 -8.46 9.70
N GLY A 36 12.13 -7.35 9.09
CA GLY A 36 12.54 -6.87 7.77
C GLY A 36 12.15 -7.79 6.62
N SER A 37 11.31 -8.81 6.85
CA SER A 37 10.85 -9.72 5.79
C SER A 37 9.93 -9.02 4.79
N ASN A 38 9.13 -8.06 5.27
CA ASN A 38 8.29 -7.20 4.48
C ASN A 38 8.81 -5.77 4.57
N TYR A 39 9.07 -5.16 3.42
CA TYR A 39 9.66 -3.82 3.36
C TYR A 39 9.22 -3.06 2.11
N MET A 40 9.44 -1.76 2.12
CA MET A 40 9.36 -0.88 0.97
C MET A 40 10.70 -0.19 0.74
N LEU A 41 11.13 -0.17 -0.51
CA LEU A 41 12.18 0.72 -1.00
C LEU A 41 11.47 1.82 -1.79
N LEU A 42 11.63 3.06 -1.35
CA LEU A 42 10.94 4.21 -1.92
C LEU A 42 11.97 5.17 -2.51
N GLU A 43 11.70 5.67 -3.70
CA GLU A 43 12.47 6.74 -4.32
C GLU A 43 11.51 7.89 -4.63
N GLY A 44 11.83 9.06 -4.11
CA GLY A 44 10.96 10.22 -4.26
C GLY A 44 11.46 11.40 -3.44
N GLY A 45 10.69 12.47 -3.46
CA GLY A 45 11.03 13.69 -2.74
C GLY A 45 9.87 14.64 -2.61
N GLY A 46 10.15 15.80 -2.02
CA GLY A 46 9.17 16.85 -1.82
C GLY A 46 9.60 17.88 -0.79
N ASP A 47 8.75 18.85 -0.62
CA ASP A 47 8.93 19.92 0.36
C ASP A 47 7.99 19.66 1.54
N LEU A 48 8.58 19.52 2.74
CA LEU A 48 7.86 19.28 3.98
C LEU A 48 8.14 20.38 4.98
N SER A 49 7.12 20.84 5.66
CA SER A 49 7.20 21.80 6.76
C SER A 49 6.81 21.12 8.06
N PHE A 50 7.75 21.02 8.97
CA PHE A 50 7.56 20.45 10.30
C PHE A 50 7.44 21.55 11.35
N GLN A 51 6.53 21.41 12.27
CA GLN A 51 6.40 22.26 13.44
C GLN A 51 6.22 21.41 14.70
N TYR A 52 6.97 21.74 15.73
CA TYR A 52 6.74 21.27 17.10
C TYR A 52 6.23 22.43 17.92
N THR A 53 5.01 22.31 18.43
CA THR A 53 4.35 23.38 19.18
C THR A 53 4.78 23.42 20.64
N PRO A 54 4.64 24.57 21.36
CA PRO A 54 4.89 24.65 22.79
C PRO A 54 4.04 23.69 23.63
N GLN A 55 2.93 23.19 23.09
CA GLN A 55 2.06 22.21 23.71
C GLN A 55 2.52 20.77 23.49
N GLY A 56 3.61 20.57 22.73
CA GLY A 56 4.16 19.26 22.42
C GLY A 56 3.50 18.56 21.22
N GLU A 57 2.74 19.30 20.39
CA GLU A 57 2.14 18.74 19.19
C GLU A 57 3.17 18.76 18.04
N MET A 58 3.24 17.65 17.31
CA MET A 58 4.01 17.53 16.08
C MET A 58 3.10 17.69 14.86
N LEU A 59 3.37 18.70 14.07
CA LEU A 59 2.63 18.97 12.84
C LEU A 59 3.56 18.84 11.64
N LEU A 60 3.07 18.19 10.59
CA LEU A 60 3.78 18.07 9.33
C LEU A 60 2.84 18.49 8.19
N ASN A 61 3.34 19.27 7.26
CA ASN A 61 2.61 19.69 6.09
C ASN A 61 3.48 19.52 4.86
N GLY A 62 2.87 19.07 3.78
CA GLY A 62 3.54 18.89 2.50
C GLY A 62 3.32 17.53 1.91
N ARG A 63 3.87 17.34 0.72
CA ARG A 63 3.72 16.11 -0.05
C ARG A 63 5.07 15.48 -0.34
N TYR A 64 5.20 14.19 -0.07
CA TYR A 64 6.29 13.35 -0.54
C TYR A 64 5.80 12.56 -1.76
N SER A 65 6.33 12.90 -2.92
CA SER A 65 5.95 12.28 -4.20
C SER A 65 6.91 11.16 -4.56
N LEU A 66 6.35 10.01 -4.90
CA LEU A 66 7.11 8.81 -5.28
C LEU A 66 7.28 8.79 -6.80
N ILE A 67 8.49 8.59 -7.27
CA ILE A 67 8.83 8.40 -8.69
C ILE A 67 8.99 6.91 -9.03
N SER A 68 9.47 6.14 -8.06
CA SER A 68 9.61 4.70 -8.16
C SER A 68 9.67 4.06 -6.77
N GLY A 69 9.66 2.76 -6.73
CA GLY A 69 9.86 2.00 -5.52
C GLY A 69 9.49 0.53 -5.70
N GLU A 70 9.83 -0.23 -4.70
CA GLU A 70 9.53 -1.66 -4.61
C GLU A 70 8.90 -1.94 -3.26
N MET A 71 7.80 -2.68 -3.25
CA MET A 71 7.18 -3.19 -2.04
C MET A 71 7.25 -4.71 -2.06
N LYS A 72 7.96 -5.28 -1.10
CA LYS A 72 7.98 -6.71 -0.86
C LYS A 72 7.04 -7.01 0.29
N TYR A 73 5.98 -7.73 0.01
CA TYR A 73 4.95 -8.04 0.99
C TYR A 73 4.47 -9.48 0.87
N GLU A 74 4.55 -10.21 1.97
CA GLU A 74 4.02 -11.56 2.08
C GLU A 74 2.56 -11.48 2.53
N ILE A 75 1.65 -11.82 1.62
CA ILE A 75 0.22 -11.91 1.91
C ILE A 75 -0.10 -13.38 2.21
N PRO A 76 -0.77 -13.71 3.31
CA PRO A 76 -1.20 -15.08 3.57
C PRO A 76 -1.94 -15.69 2.37
N VAL A 77 -1.63 -16.93 1.99
CA VAL A 77 -2.12 -17.66 0.82
C VAL A 77 -1.68 -17.14 -0.56
N ILE A 78 -1.03 -15.99 -0.65
CA ILE A 78 -0.41 -15.52 -1.89
C ILE A 78 1.10 -15.71 -1.75
N PRO A 79 1.77 -16.34 -2.73
CA PRO A 79 3.23 -16.41 -2.70
C PRO A 79 3.85 -15.03 -2.56
N LEU A 80 4.98 -14.94 -1.85
CA LEU A 80 5.70 -13.69 -1.67
C LEU A 80 5.82 -12.93 -2.99
N LYS A 81 5.26 -11.73 -3.03
CA LYS A 81 5.18 -10.88 -4.22
C LYS A 81 6.01 -9.63 -4.06
N THR A 82 6.61 -9.22 -5.14
CA THR A 82 7.29 -7.94 -5.27
C THR A 82 6.43 -7.05 -6.16
N PHE A 83 5.92 -5.97 -5.58
CA PHE A 83 5.14 -4.97 -6.29
C PHE A 83 5.99 -3.75 -6.60
N ASN A 84 5.86 -3.23 -7.80
CA ASN A 84 6.51 -1.98 -8.20
C ASN A 84 5.59 -0.80 -7.95
N ILE A 85 6.05 0.16 -7.16
CA ILE A 85 5.31 1.38 -6.87
C ILE A 85 5.25 2.25 -8.12
N GLN A 86 4.04 2.67 -8.47
CA GLN A 86 3.80 3.44 -9.67
C GLN A 86 4.16 4.90 -9.47
N ASN A 87 4.75 5.49 -10.50
CA ASN A 87 5.01 6.94 -10.55
C ASN A 87 3.70 7.72 -10.37
N GLY A 88 3.75 8.80 -9.61
CA GLY A 88 2.58 9.59 -9.23
C GLY A 88 1.92 9.16 -7.93
N SER A 89 2.40 8.09 -7.30
CA SER A 89 2.06 7.76 -5.91
C SER A 89 2.61 8.84 -4.96
N TYR A 90 1.91 9.11 -3.87
CA TYR A 90 2.36 10.12 -2.90
C TYR A 90 1.83 9.86 -1.49
N VAL A 91 2.50 10.47 -0.52
CA VAL A 91 2.06 10.62 0.86
C VAL A 91 1.97 12.12 1.17
N GLU A 92 0.85 12.59 1.70
CA GLU A 92 0.61 14.00 1.98
C GLU A 92 0.20 14.21 3.43
N TRP A 93 0.87 15.14 4.09
CA TRP A 93 0.54 15.57 5.43
C TRP A 93 -0.14 16.93 5.40
N THR A 94 -1.17 17.06 6.23
CA THR A 94 -1.94 18.31 6.41
C THR A 94 -2.16 18.58 7.90
N GLY A 95 -1.13 18.41 8.71
CA GLY A 95 -1.14 18.61 10.16
C GLY A 95 -0.60 17.41 10.91
N ASN A 96 -1.44 16.50 11.38
CA ASN A 96 -1.03 15.38 12.19
C ASN A 96 -0.02 14.47 11.46
N VAL A 97 1.20 14.36 12.02
CA VAL A 97 2.29 13.51 11.47
C VAL A 97 1.87 12.05 11.35
N MET A 98 1.05 11.56 12.29
CA MET A 98 0.66 10.17 12.38
C MET A 98 -0.52 9.81 11.47
N ASN A 99 -1.15 10.78 10.80
CA ASN A 99 -2.32 10.55 9.96
C ASN A 99 -2.20 11.20 8.57
N PRO A 100 -1.21 10.79 7.76
CA PRO A 100 -1.08 11.27 6.40
C PRO A 100 -2.22 10.76 5.51
N GLN A 101 -2.45 11.49 4.42
CA GLN A 101 -3.22 11.05 3.27
C GLN A 101 -2.33 10.20 2.38
N LEU A 102 -2.77 8.98 2.05
CA LEU A 102 -2.07 8.08 1.14
C LEU A 102 -2.73 8.07 -0.24
N SER A 103 -1.91 7.97 -1.27
CA SER A 103 -2.30 7.67 -2.64
C SER A 103 -1.16 6.87 -3.27
N ILE A 104 -1.13 5.58 -3.00
CA ILE A 104 -0.06 4.68 -3.43
C ILE A 104 -0.66 3.56 -4.26
N THR A 105 -0.13 3.36 -5.45
CA THR A 105 -0.44 2.22 -6.30
C THR A 105 0.82 1.42 -6.53
N ALA A 106 0.77 0.12 -6.27
CA ALA A 106 1.86 -0.81 -6.50
C ALA A 106 1.37 -2.00 -7.31
N THR A 107 2.09 -2.39 -8.36
CA THR A 107 1.67 -3.43 -9.31
C THR A 107 2.75 -4.46 -9.53
N GLU A 108 2.32 -5.70 -9.82
CA GLU A 108 3.13 -6.77 -10.37
C GLU A 108 2.62 -7.12 -11.76
N ARG A 109 3.54 -7.39 -12.68
CA ARG A 109 3.18 -7.85 -14.01
C ARG A 109 3.01 -9.36 -14.04
N VAL A 110 1.79 -9.80 -14.37
CA VAL A 110 1.42 -11.21 -14.50
C VAL A 110 1.04 -11.50 -15.95
N ARG A 111 1.58 -12.58 -16.51
CA ARG A 111 1.20 -13.04 -17.85
C ARG A 111 0.24 -14.21 -17.73
N ALA A 112 -0.91 -14.10 -18.36
CA ALA A 112 -1.93 -15.14 -18.34
C ALA A 112 -2.54 -15.35 -19.72
N THR A 113 -3.02 -16.57 -19.95
CA THR A 113 -3.71 -16.91 -21.19
C THR A 113 -5.14 -16.41 -21.14
N VAL A 114 -5.55 -15.70 -22.19
CA VAL A 114 -6.92 -15.25 -22.41
C VAL A 114 -7.46 -16.01 -23.61
N GLY A 115 -8.57 -16.72 -23.42
CA GLY A 115 -9.32 -17.38 -24.48
C GLY A 115 -10.77 -16.91 -24.45
N GLU A 116 -11.28 -16.48 -25.58
CA GLU A 116 -12.71 -16.25 -25.78
C GLU A 116 -13.27 -17.37 -26.65
N ASP A 117 -14.56 -17.67 -26.47
CA ASP A 117 -15.24 -18.70 -27.27
C ASP A 117 -15.10 -18.35 -28.76
N GLY A 118 -14.44 -19.25 -29.51
CA GLY A 118 -14.21 -19.12 -30.96
C GLY A 118 -12.94 -18.39 -31.38
N GLN A 119 -12.11 -17.91 -30.42
CA GLN A 119 -10.79 -17.33 -30.72
C GLN A 119 -9.67 -18.22 -30.20
N SER A 120 -8.51 -18.15 -30.90
CA SER A 120 -7.31 -18.84 -30.40
C SER A 120 -6.84 -18.22 -29.08
N PRO A 121 -6.53 -19.03 -28.05
CA PRO A 121 -5.97 -18.54 -26.80
C PRO A 121 -4.70 -17.72 -27.07
N ARG A 122 -4.58 -16.56 -26.40
CA ARG A 122 -3.40 -15.68 -26.49
C ARG A 122 -2.88 -15.32 -25.12
N MET A 123 -1.59 -15.03 -25.06
CA MET A 123 -0.93 -14.59 -23.84
C MET A 123 -1.07 -13.07 -23.71
N VAL A 124 -1.59 -12.63 -22.57
CA VAL A 124 -1.79 -11.20 -22.25
C VAL A 124 -1.01 -10.84 -20.99
N SER A 125 -0.39 -9.67 -21.00
CA SER A 125 0.28 -9.09 -19.84
C SER A 125 -0.71 -8.24 -19.06
N PHE A 126 -0.85 -8.55 -17.77
CA PHE A 126 -1.68 -7.83 -16.81
C PHE A 126 -0.81 -7.10 -15.80
N ASP A 127 -1.19 -5.89 -15.45
CA ASP A 127 -0.70 -5.21 -14.25
C ASP A 127 -1.72 -5.45 -13.13
N VAL A 128 -1.31 -6.28 -12.17
CA VAL A 128 -2.13 -6.69 -11.01
C VAL A 128 -1.56 -6.02 -9.78
N GLY A 129 -2.39 -5.36 -8.98
CA GLY A 129 -1.81 -4.56 -7.92
C GLY A 129 -2.74 -4.23 -6.77
N ILE A 130 -2.21 -3.35 -5.94
CA ILE A 130 -2.81 -2.84 -4.71
C ILE A 130 -2.81 -1.31 -4.81
N ALA A 131 -3.95 -0.71 -4.50
CA ALA A 131 -4.09 0.73 -4.33
C ALA A 131 -4.42 1.04 -2.87
N LEU A 132 -3.54 1.83 -2.23
CA LEU A 132 -3.75 2.39 -0.90
C LEU A 132 -4.22 3.83 -1.07
N SER A 133 -5.31 4.18 -0.44
CA SER A 133 -5.92 5.50 -0.52
C SER A 133 -6.47 5.95 0.82
N GLN A 134 -6.83 7.24 0.92
CA GLN A 134 -7.38 7.88 2.10
C GLN A 134 -6.34 8.10 3.22
N ARG A 135 -6.81 8.57 4.37
CA ARG A 135 -5.95 8.79 5.53
C ARG A 135 -5.60 7.48 6.22
N LEU A 136 -4.43 7.46 6.85
CA LEU A 136 -3.92 6.25 7.51
C LEU A 136 -4.91 5.68 8.55
N GLU A 137 -5.62 6.53 9.28
CA GLU A 137 -6.65 6.11 10.26
C GLU A 137 -7.84 5.37 9.61
N ASN A 138 -8.15 5.69 8.34
CA ASN A 138 -9.24 5.10 7.59
C ASN A 138 -8.73 4.59 6.25
N LEU A 139 -7.69 3.77 6.29
CA LEU A 139 -7.00 3.29 5.10
C LEU A 139 -7.95 2.54 4.17
N GLY A 140 -8.04 3.03 2.93
CA GLY A 140 -8.71 2.34 1.83
C GLY A 140 -7.72 1.42 1.12
N LEU A 141 -8.07 0.15 1.01
CA LEU A 141 -7.34 -0.85 0.24
C LEU A 141 -8.21 -1.35 -0.91
N ALA A 142 -7.69 -1.33 -2.12
CA ALA A 142 -8.32 -1.94 -3.28
C ALA A 142 -7.31 -2.74 -4.08
N PHE A 143 -7.76 -3.87 -4.65
CA PHE A 143 -6.98 -4.59 -5.65
C PHE A 143 -7.31 -4.06 -7.03
N THR A 144 -6.27 -3.88 -7.85
CA THR A 144 -6.35 -3.30 -9.19
C THR A 144 -5.95 -4.31 -10.24
N LEU A 145 -6.56 -4.20 -11.41
CA LEU A 145 -6.26 -5.04 -12.57
C LEU A 145 -6.40 -4.22 -13.85
N SER A 146 -5.37 -4.25 -14.67
CA SER A 146 -5.38 -3.64 -15.99
C SER A 146 -4.58 -4.47 -16.99
N ALA A 147 -4.87 -4.29 -18.26
CA ALA A 147 -4.17 -4.92 -19.39
C ALA A 147 -3.77 -3.85 -20.41
N PRO A 148 -2.77 -2.99 -20.10
CA PRO A 148 -2.50 -1.78 -20.88
C PRO A 148 -2.00 -2.06 -22.30
N GLU A 149 -1.51 -3.27 -22.57
CA GLU A 149 -0.98 -3.69 -23.87
C GLU A 149 -2.03 -4.42 -24.73
N ASP A 150 -3.23 -4.71 -24.19
CA ASP A 150 -4.32 -5.39 -24.90
C ASP A 150 -5.63 -4.60 -24.75
N ALA A 151 -5.98 -3.83 -25.78
CA ALA A 151 -7.15 -2.95 -25.75
C ALA A 151 -8.48 -3.72 -25.54
N SER A 152 -8.62 -4.90 -26.17
CA SER A 152 -9.84 -5.72 -26.02
C SER A 152 -10.07 -6.18 -24.59
N VAL A 153 -9.02 -6.69 -23.95
CA VAL A 153 -9.09 -7.12 -22.55
C VAL A 153 -9.25 -5.92 -21.63
N GLN A 154 -8.56 -4.81 -21.90
CA GLN A 154 -8.70 -3.58 -21.12
C GLN A 154 -10.13 -3.03 -21.15
N ASP A 155 -10.78 -3.07 -22.33
CA ASP A 155 -12.19 -2.64 -22.47
C ASP A 155 -13.14 -3.55 -21.66
N GLN A 156 -12.90 -4.86 -21.67
CA GLN A 156 -13.65 -5.80 -20.82
C GLN A 156 -13.48 -5.51 -19.33
N LEU A 157 -12.23 -5.27 -18.88
CA LEU A 157 -11.94 -4.93 -17.51
C LEU A 157 -12.57 -3.59 -17.09
N THR A 158 -12.61 -2.63 -18.01
CA THR A 158 -13.21 -1.31 -17.77
C THR A 158 -14.74 -1.40 -17.63
N ALA A 159 -15.36 -2.33 -18.33
CA ALA A 159 -16.81 -2.59 -18.23
C ALA A 159 -17.22 -3.27 -16.91
N MET A 160 -16.29 -3.93 -16.22
CA MET A 160 -16.53 -4.56 -14.92
C MET A 160 -16.60 -3.51 -13.80
N SER A 161 -17.36 -3.81 -12.74
CA SER A 161 -17.32 -3.02 -11.52
C SER A 161 -15.93 -3.09 -10.85
N PRO A 162 -15.53 -2.09 -10.04
CA PRO A 162 -14.28 -2.15 -9.29
C PRO A 162 -14.16 -3.37 -8.39
N GLU A 163 -15.28 -3.84 -7.83
CA GLU A 163 -15.31 -5.03 -6.98
C GLU A 163 -15.02 -6.31 -7.77
N GLU A 164 -15.63 -6.47 -8.94
CA GLU A 164 -15.39 -7.63 -9.82
C GLU A 164 -13.94 -7.66 -10.30
N ARG A 165 -13.39 -6.50 -10.71
CA ARG A 165 -11.97 -6.39 -11.08
C ARG A 165 -11.05 -6.74 -9.92
N GLY A 166 -11.38 -6.29 -8.70
CA GLY A 166 -10.61 -6.58 -7.50
C GLY A 166 -10.60 -8.09 -7.18
N LYS A 167 -11.73 -8.77 -7.30
CA LYS A 167 -11.83 -10.23 -7.13
C LYS A 167 -10.98 -10.96 -8.16
N LEU A 168 -11.05 -10.53 -9.41
CA LEU A 168 -10.26 -11.11 -10.50
C LEU A 168 -8.76 -10.88 -10.28
N ALA A 169 -8.37 -9.68 -9.83
CA ALA A 169 -7.00 -9.35 -9.47
C ALA A 169 -6.42 -10.30 -8.41
N VAL A 170 -7.15 -10.49 -7.30
CA VAL A 170 -6.73 -11.41 -6.23
C VAL A 170 -6.63 -12.85 -6.75
N THR A 171 -7.61 -13.30 -7.54
CA THR A 171 -7.56 -14.64 -8.17
C THR A 171 -6.29 -14.80 -9.01
N MET A 172 -5.92 -13.80 -9.79
CA MET A 172 -4.70 -13.82 -10.59
C MET A 172 -3.43 -13.82 -9.74
N LEU A 173 -3.39 -13.08 -8.64
CA LEU A 173 -2.26 -13.09 -7.70
C LEU A 173 -2.05 -14.47 -7.06
N VAL A 174 -3.15 -15.16 -6.74
CA VAL A 174 -3.11 -16.50 -6.12
C VAL A 174 -2.79 -17.60 -7.14
N THR A 175 -3.45 -17.58 -8.29
CA THR A 175 -3.45 -18.70 -9.24
C THR A 175 -2.54 -18.47 -10.46
N GLY A 176 -2.20 -17.22 -10.76
CA GLY A 176 -1.53 -16.85 -12.02
C GLY A 176 -2.43 -16.98 -13.26
N MET A 177 -3.74 -17.18 -13.10
CA MET A 177 -4.68 -17.41 -14.20
C MET A 177 -5.70 -16.29 -14.30
N TYR A 178 -6.05 -15.92 -15.53
CA TYR A 178 -7.16 -15.02 -15.84
C TYR A 178 -8.46 -15.85 -15.97
N MET A 179 -9.39 -15.63 -15.05
CA MET A 179 -10.71 -16.31 -15.03
C MET A 179 -11.80 -15.24 -15.11
N ALA A 180 -12.10 -14.73 -16.30
CA ALA A 180 -13.32 -13.96 -16.51
C ALA A 180 -14.55 -14.88 -16.36
N GLU A 181 -15.67 -14.35 -15.85
CA GLU A 181 -16.87 -15.13 -15.56
C GLU A 181 -17.31 -16.00 -16.74
N GLY A 182 -17.42 -17.29 -16.47
CA GLY A 182 -17.90 -18.30 -17.43
C GLY A 182 -17.31 -19.70 -17.21
N ASN A 183 -16.14 -19.83 -16.63
CA ASN A 183 -15.48 -21.11 -16.40
C ASN A 183 -15.31 -21.44 -14.91
N SER A 184 -16.39 -21.44 -14.14
CA SER A 184 -16.38 -22.00 -12.79
C SER A 184 -16.48 -23.53 -12.84
N THR A 185 -15.37 -24.19 -13.14
CA THR A 185 -15.23 -25.63 -12.92
C THR A 185 -14.72 -25.86 -11.50
N GLY A 186 -15.62 -26.20 -10.60
CA GLY A 186 -15.28 -26.74 -9.28
C GLY A 186 -15.78 -25.91 -8.12
N GLY A 187 -16.76 -26.47 -7.41
CA GLY A 187 -17.50 -25.95 -6.26
C GLY A 187 -16.73 -25.43 -5.05
N PHE A 188 -15.71 -24.63 -5.26
CA PHE A 188 -15.10 -23.85 -4.20
C PHE A 188 -15.83 -22.50 -4.15
N ASN A 189 -16.45 -22.18 -3.02
CA ASN A 189 -17.19 -20.95 -2.81
C ASN A 189 -16.17 -19.78 -2.64
N MET A 190 -15.49 -19.46 -3.74
CA MET A 190 -14.36 -18.51 -3.83
C MET A 190 -14.77 -17.12 -3.32
N ASN A 191 -16.05 -16.73 -3.53
CA ASN A 191 -16.56 -15.44 -3.11
C ASN A 191 -16.52 -15.25 -1.59
N ASN A 192 -16.87 -16.25 -0.80
CA ASN A 192 -16.84 -16.13 0.66
C ASN A 192 -15.41 -16.17 1.21
N ALA A 193 -14.57 -17.03 0.67
CA ALA A 193 -13.16 -17.10 1.05
C ALA A 193 -12.42 -15.81 0.67
N LEU A 194 -12.70 -15.27 -0.50
CA LEU A 194 -12.10 -14.02 -0.98
C LEU A 194 -12.57 -12.80 -0.17
N ASN A 195 -13.86 -12.70 0.13
CA ASN A 195 -14.40 -11.61 0.94
C ASN A 195 -13.86 -11.65 2.38
N SER A 196 -13.76 -12.84 2.98
CA SER A 196 -13.17 -13.00 4.31
C SER A 196 -11.69 -12.65 4.30
N PHE A 197 -10.97 -13.04 3.26
CA PHE A 197 -9.56 -12.71 3.06
C PHE A 197 -9.36 -11.19 2.90
N LEU A 198 -10.12 -10.54 2.02
CA LEU A 198 -10.03 -9.09 1.80
C LEU A 198 -10.33 -8.30 3.09
N GLN A 199 -11.36 -8.68 3.85
CA GLN A 199 -11.68 -8.05 5.13
C GLN A 199 -10.58 -8.29 6.17
N SER A 200 -10.02 -9.51 6.22
CA SER A 200 -8.91 -9.84 7.11
C SER A 200 -7.66 -9.01 6.79
N GLU A 201 -7.30 -8.88 5.52
CA GLU A 201 -6.12 -8.13 5.10
C GLU A 201 -6.27 -6.62 5.30
N ILE A 202 -7.44 -6.05 5.01
CA ILE A 202 -7.72 -4.64 5.33
C ILE A 202 -7.53 -4.39 6.83
N SER A 203 -8.07 -5.26 7.68
CA SER A 203 -7.94 -5.15 9.14
C SER A 203 -6.48 -5.33 9.60
N ASN A 204 -5.73 -6.25 9.00
CA ASN A 204 -4.33 -6.50 9.33
C ASN A 204 -3.42 -5.33 8.91
N ILE A 205 -3.62 -4.78 7.71
CA ILE A 205 -2.83 -3.64 7.22
C ILE A 205 -3.13 -2.40 8.06
N ALA A 206 -4.40 -2.12 8.34
CA ALA A 206 -4.80 -1.00 9.20
C ALA A 206 -4.26 -1.18 10.64
N GLY A 207 -4.33 -2.40 11.20
CA GLY A 207 -3.79 -2.72 12.52
C GLY A 207 -2.27 -2.56 12.58
N LYS A 208 -1.54 -3.07 11.60
CA LYS A 208 -0.07 -2.93 11.51
C LYS A 208 0.38 -1.49 11.31
N ALA A 209 -0.36 -0.71 10.53
CA ALA A 209 -0.08 0.72 10.37
C ALA A 209 -0.25 1.49 11.69
N LEU A 210 -1.25 1.12 12.50
CA LEU A 210 -1.44 1.66 13.86
C LEU A 210 -0.33 1.19 14.82
N ASP A 211 0.11 -0.07 14.71
CA ASP A 211 1.21 -0.60 15.52
C ASP A 211 2.55 0.10 15.23
N ILE A 212 2.82 0.42 13.96
CA ILE A 212 4.01 1.20 13.58
C ILE A 212 3.94 2.61 14.19
N SER A 213 2.77 3.25 14.18
CA SER A 213 2.61 4.56 14.79
C SER A 213 2.75 4.52 16.32
N LEU A 214 2.24 3.49 16.98
CA LEU A 214 2.41 3.27 18.43
C LEU A 214 3.84 2.87 18.80
N GLY A 215 4.54 2.15 17.92
CA GLY A 215 5.94 1.74 18.11
C GLY A 215 6.92 2.92 18.09
N MET A 216 6.60 4.02 17.44
CA MET A 216 7.41 5.24 17.50
C MET A 216 7.26 5.99 18.84
N GLU A 217 6.17 5.78 19.59
CA GLU A 217 6.01 6.31 20.95
C GLU A 217 6.78 5.50 22.01
N THR A 218 7.18 4.27 21.73
CA THR A 218 7.85 3.37 22.69
C THR A 218 9.37 3.32 22.57
N VAL A 219 9.98 4.05 21.63
CA VAL A 219 11.46 4.10 21.48
C VAL A 219 12.13 5.10 22.45
N ASP A 220 11.37 5.82 23.25
CA ASP A 220 11.86 6.67 24.34
C ASP A 220 11.70 6.01 25.72
N ASN A 221 12.27 4.83 25.92
CA ASN A 221 12.47 4.24 27.23
C ASN A 221 13.89 3.72 27.39
#